data_e34cfe9154669aab40751683268523d1
#
_entry.id   e34cfe9154669aab40751683268523d1
#
_cell.length_a   1.000
_cell.length_b   1.000
_cell.length_c   1.000
_cell.angle_alpha   90.00
_cell.angle_beta   90.00
_cell.angle_gamma   90.00
#
_symmetry.space_group_name_H-M   'P 1'
#
loop_
_entity.id
_entity.type
_entity.pdbx_description
1 polymer ?
#
loop_
_entity_poly.entity_id
_entity_poly.type
_entity_poly.pdbx_seq_one_letter_code
_entity_poly.pdbx_strand_id
1 'polypeptide(L)'
;TRFGSVQAARRVARTVFLGSAPSNAAQAVRGIRVEGILLGAAQPGQAVGTYEDVIKRLRDRLHYLYGEKDSYWFDTRPNLRREMEARKANLKEIEDVLPLLKERVNRVFSKGNHFAAIHVFVPSADIPDELGSGPRLVVLPPSAGYRKQDESLARLAATEVLEKRGDTPRLKRNRLIFLAPDGDAVQRLRDAARTYLAWKSIVEDVHSRRMDLGTYQADQAKRAMEGADNDVKQLVRQTYCWLMVPTEEMSRGKLQLHWEAAALSASAPSLVEAIESKLREEEWLISAWSPVHLNRMLNQWYFKEGVTEVSALKVWQDSCQYLYLPRLLNAEVFVDTVAAGCATRDGFAYAAAKDAGRWQGFAFGRSALVTLDADSLLINQASALQHQQQLDAEQQAKAAAEASLGESSTPLPAVSTTGQVRSSLPAQGVSPPVPDVPAALPQRFFGTVEVSPTTATMDFSTIVNEVIQHFAAQTGTEVTITVEIATQSNDGFDTQFQRTVKENCGVLKFRHASFE
;
A
#
# COMPACT_ATOMS: atom_id res chain seq x y z
N THR A 1 56.36 12.12 18.88
CA THR A 1 55.38 12.54 17.82
C THR A 1 55.98 13.74 17.09
N ARG A 2 55.79 13.86 15.77
CA ARG A 2 56.30 14.93 14.87
C ARG A 2 56.08 16.37 15.40
N PHE A 3 55.06 16.59 16.20
CA PHE A 3 54.71 17.92 16.77
C PHE A 3 55.09 18.07 18.24
N GLY A 4 55.47 16.98 18.91
CA GLY A 4 55.77 16.98 20.34
C GLY A 4 57.13 17.56 20.68
N SER A 5 58.12 17.22 19.90
CA SER A 5 59.53 17.66 20.12
C SER A 5 59.70 19.16 20.10
N VAL A 6 58.97 19.86 19.23
CA VAL A 6 59.01 21.35 19.10
C VAL A 6 57.85 22.06 19.75
N GLN A 7 56.99 21.36 20.48
CA GLN A 7 55.78 21.86 21.14
C GLN A 7 54.91 22.75 20.17
N ALA A 8 54.93 22.46 18.88
CA ALA A 8 54.32 23.30 17.86
C ALA A 8 52.81 23.55 18.11
N ALA A 9 52.05 22.51 18.48
CA ALA A 9 50.63 22.67 18.75
C ALA A 9 50.33 23.62 19.93
N ARG A 10 51.14 23.53 21.01
CA ARG A 10 50.99 24.40 22.19
C ARG A 10 51.33 25.85 21.84
N ARG A 11 52.39 26.06 21.02
CA ARG A 11 52.80 27.40 20.60
C ARG A 11 51.79 28.04 19.70
N VAL A 12 51.32 27.34 18.66
CA VAL A 12 50.23 27.81 17.79
C VAL A 12 48.98 28.15 18.57
N ALA A 13 48.53 27.25 19.47
CA ALA A 13 47.32 27.49 20.26
C ALA A 13 47.47 28.72 21.15
N ARG A 14 48.62 28.94 21.80
CA ARG A 14 48.91 30.16 22.59
C ARG A 14 48.93 31.41 21.74
N THR A 15 49.57 31.38 20.57
CA THR A 15 49.59 32.52 19.67
C THR A 15 48.20 32.93 19.19
N VAL A 16 47.39 31.92 18.81
CA VAL A 16 45.98 32.19 18.45
C VAL A 16 45.18 32.71 19.65
N PHE A 17 45.39 32.17 20.85
CA PHE A 17 44.69 32.63 22.07
C PHE A 17 45.02 34.07 22.37
N LEU A 18 46.29 34.45 22.36
CA LEU A 18 46.72 35.85 22.58
C LEU A 18 46.25 36.79 21.46
N GLY A 19 46.28 36.32 20.21
CA GLY A 19 45.75 37.07 19.09
C GLY A 19 44.23 37.21 19.04
N SER A 20 43.50 36.39 19.82
CA SER A 20 42.06 36.47 19.98
C SER A 20 41.62 37.45 21.03
N ALA A 21 42.48 37.77 22.01
CA ALA A 21 42.14 38.59 23.17
C ALA A 21 41.62 40.01 22.80
N PRO A 22 42.17 40.71 21.79
CA PRO A 22 41.65 42.01 21.38
C PRO A 22 40.40 41.96 20.50
N SER A 23 39.93 40.75 20.12
CA SER A 23 38.80 40.61 19.19
C SER A 23 37.46 40.81 19.87
N ASN A 24 36.63 41.74 19.35
CA ASN A 24 35.27 41.96 19.80
C ASN A 24 34.28 41.33 18.82
N ALA A 25 33.13 40.85 19.32
CA ALA A 25 32.06 40.26 18.53
C ALA A 25 31.51 41.16 17.40
N ALA A 26 31.67 42.50 17.56
CA ALA A 26 31.23 43.49 16.58
C ALA A 26 32.26 43.82 15.47
N GLN A 27 33.49 43.27 15.55
CA GLN A 27 34.53 43.59 14.57
C GLN A 27 34.36 42.79 13.28
N ALA A 28 34.58 43.44 12.12
CA ALA A 28 34.53 42.81 10.80
C ALA A 28 35.66 41.79 10.60
N VAL A 29 36.80 41.97 11.25
CA VAL A 29 37.95 41.02 11.22
C VAL A 29 38.23 40.59 12.66
N ARG A 30 38.13 39.26 12.88
CA ARG A 30 38.38 38.65 14.19
C ARG A 30 39.64 37.81 14.15
N GLY A 31 40.31 37.73 15.29
CA GLY A 31 41.44 36.84 15.52
C GLY A 31 42.72 37.28 14.84
N ILE A 32 43.61 36.30 14.66
CA ILE A 32 44.95 36.48 14.07
C ILE A 32 45.03 35.72 12.76
N ARG A 33 45.63 36.33 11.75
CA ARG A 33 45.85 35.69 10.43
C ARG A 33 46.95 34.64 10.51
N VAL A 34 46.95 33.71 9.52
CA VAL A 34 47.93 32.63 9.46
C VAL A 34 49.35 33.12 9.52
N GLU A 35 49.67 34.21 8.80
CA GLU A 35 51.00 34.81 8.78
C GLU A 35 51.41 35.28 10.19
N GLY A 36 50.51 35.91 10.94
CA GLY A 36 50.72 36.30 12.31
C GLY A 36 50.91 35.14 13.27
N ILE A 37 50.17 34.03 13.05
CA ILE A 37 50.36 32.81 13.81
C ILE A 37 51.71 32.16 13.54
N LEU A 38 52.15 32.14 12.29
CA LEU A 38 53.45 31.60 11.90
C LEU A 38 54.58 32.45 12.50
N LEU A 39 54.48 33.78 12.43
CA LEU A 39 55.45 34.70 13.01
C LEU A 39 55.58 34.53 14.53
N GLY A 40 54.43 34.36 15.26
CA GLY A 40 54.41 34.18 16.69
C GLY A 40 54.75 32.77 17.20
N ALA A 41 54.64 31.75 16.35
CA ALA A 41 54.80 30.36 16.74
C ALA A 41 56.11 29.70 16.23
N ALA A 42 56.57 30.01 15.01
CA ALA A 42 57.75 29.42 14.44
C ALA A 42 59.04 30.02 15.01
N GLN A 43 60.10 29.23 15.10
CA GLN A 43 61.44 29.66 15.49
C GLN A 43 62.42 29.53 14.36
N PRO A 44 63.48 30.30 14.34
CA PRO A 44 64.55 30.17 13.36
C PRO A 44 65.03 28.73 13.24
N GLY A 45 65.16 28.27 11.96
CA GLY A 45 65.56 26.91 11.67
C GLY A 45 64.46 25.84 11.69
N GLN A 46 63.21 26.20 12.01
CA GLN A 46 62.09 25.25 12.01
C GLN A 46 61.29 25.39 10.68
N ALA A 47 60.79 24.21 10.20
CA ALA A 47 60.01 24.16 8.97
C ALA A 47 58.60 24.79 9.15
N VAL A 48 58.26 25.82 8.40
CA VAL A 48 56.96 26.52 8.44
C VAL A 48 55.79 25.57 8.17
N GLY A 49 55.90 24.66 7.24
CA GLY A 49 54.86 23.68 6.91
C GLY A 49 54.45 22.79 8.07
N THR A 50 55.32 22.61 9.11
CA THR A 50 54.92 21.92 10.35
C THR A 50 53.86 22.71 11.12
N TYR A 51 53.99 24.02 11.16
CA TYR A 51 53.04 24.90 11.86
C TYR A 51 51.74 25.07 11.11
N GLU A 52 51.80 25.13 9.77
CA GLU A 52 50.57 25.14 8.93
C GLU A 52 49.76 23.84 9.13
N ASP A 53 50.43 22.68 9.17
CA ASP A 53 49.80 21.39 9.43
C ASP A 53 49.17 21.35 10.83
N VAL A 54 49.86 21.96 11.81
CA VAL A 54 49.35 22.11 13.18
C VAL A 54 48.09 23.00 13.21
N ILE A 55 48.09 24.15 12.54
CA ILE A 55 46.92 25.03 12.48
C ILE A 55 45.68 24.30 11.95
N LYS A 56 45.83 23.56 10.84
CA LYS A 56 44.78 22.75 10.24
C LYS A 56 44.25 21.71 11.26
N ARG A 57 45.13 20.97 11.91
CA ARG A 57 44.77 19.94 12.88
C ARG A 57 44.15 20.50 14.15
N LEU A 58 44.59 21.65 14.65
CA LEU A 58 43.95 22.32 15.79
C LEU A 58 42.55 22.81 15.44
N ARG A 59 42.38 23.43 14.27
CA ARG A 59 41.07 23.82 13.77
C ARG A 59 40.12 22.62 13.71
N ASP A 60 40.63 21.45 13.31
CA ASP A 60 39.84 20.24 13.17
C ASP A 60 39.59 19.51 14.51
N ARG A 61 40.27 19.84 15.61
CA ARG A 61 40.16 19.13 16.91
C ARG A 61 39.65 19.96 18.07
N LEU A 62 39.79 21.27 18.03
CA LEU A 62 39.43 22.14 19.17
C LEU A 62 38.00 22.68 19.01
N HIS A 63 37.15 22.47 20.02
CA HIS A 63 35.75 22.87 20.02
C HIS A 63 35.53 24.40 20.06
N TYR A 64 36.50 25.15 20.63
CA TYR A 64 36.40 26.61 20.82
C TYR A 64 37.29 27.39 19.84
N LEU A 65 37.96 26.73 18.88
CA LEU A 65 38.78 27.36 17.86
C LEU A 65 37.96 27.58 16.59
N TYR A 66 37.89 28.80 16.15
CA TYR A 66 37.27 29.23 14.91
C TYR A 66 38.32 29.56 13.85
N GLY A 67 37.97 29.42 12.59
CA GLY A 67 38.81 29.81 11.46
C GLY A 67 37.96 30.20 10.26
N GLU A 68 38.13 31.42 9.79
CA GLU A 68 37.46 31.97 8.60
C GLU A 68 38.45 32.83 7.78
N LYS A 69 38.51 32.57 6.48
CA LYS A 69 39.35 33.35 5.53
C LYS A 69 40.80 33.59 6.02
N ASP A 70 41.48 32.53 6.44
CA ASP A 70 42.83 32.54 6.98
C ASP A 70 43.05 33.26 8.30
N SER A 71 41.97 33.65 9.02
CA SER A 71 42.04 34.18 10.37
C SER A 71 41.51 33.15 11.38
N TYR A 72 42.19 33.06 12.54
CA TYR A 72 41.86 32.11 13.62
C TYR A 72 41.71 32.85 14.95
N TRP A 73 40.66 32.40 15.72
CA TRP A 73 40.41 32.95 17.06
C TRP A 73 39.76 31.91 17.97
N PHE A 74 39.95 32.08 19.26
CA PHE A 74 39.18 31.36 20.27
C PHE A 74 37.95 32.17 20.65
N ASP A 75 36.86 31.49 20.94
CA ASP A 75 35.62 32.05 21.45
C ASP A 75 35.19 31.27 22.69
N THR A 76 34.36 31.87 23.54
CA THR A 76 33.76 31.20 24.70
C THR A 76 32.64 30.24 24.31
N ARG A 77 32.12 30.40 23.13
CA ARG A 77 31.06 29.54 22.58
C ARG A 77 31.65 28.37 21.78
N PRO A 78 31.03 27.19 21.82
CA PRO A 78 31.50 26.06 21.05
C PRO A 78 31.33 26.26 19.54
N ASN A 79 32.25 25.72 18.76
CA ASN A 79 32.13 25.67 17.31
C ASN A 79 31.07 24.62 16.94
N LEU A 80 29.93 25.09 16.42
CA LEU A 80 28.78 24.25 16.09
C LEU A 80 29.09 23.07 15.17
N ARG A 81 29.96 23.27 14.18
CA ARG A 81 30.34 22.18 13.28
C ARG A 81 31.10 21.08 14.02
N ARG A 82 31.99 21.47 14.93
CA ARG A 82 32.75 20.50 15.74
C ARG A 82 31.85 19.79 16.74
N GLU A 83 30.96 20.50 17.36
CA GLU A 83 29.97 19.93 18.26
C GLU A 83 29.09 18.91 17.53
N MET A 84 28.62 19.26 16.34
CA MET A 84 27.84 18.36 15.50
C MET A 84 28.64 17.09 15.13
N GLU A 85 29.90 17.22 14.68
CA GLU A 85 30.73 16.06 14.33
C GLU A 85 31.02 15.17 15.56
N ALA A 86 31.26 15.77 16.74
CA ALA A 86 31.46 15.02 17.97
C ALA A 86 30.19 14.22 18.38
N ARG A 87 29.02 14.84 18.31
CA ARG A 87 27.74 14.16 18.57
C ARG A 87 27.47 13.08 17.53
N LYS A 88 27.69 13.38 16.25
CA LYS A 88 27.54 12.41 15.15
C LYS A 88 28.37 11.13 15.37
N ALA A 89 29.59 11.30 15.87
CA ALA A 89 30.48 10.16 16.16
C ALA A 89 30.02 9.28 17.32
N ASN A 90 29.23 9.82 18.26
CA ASN A 90 28.74 9.11 19.42
C ASN A 90 27.40 8.38 19.19
N LEU A 91 26.72 8.65 18.06
CA LEU A 91 25.43 8.02 17.72
C LEU A 91 25.61 6.54 17.40
N LYS A 92 24.78 5.73 18.03
CA LYS A 92 24.73 4.29 17.82
C LYS A 92 23.73 3.93 16.71
N GLU A 93 24.10 2.94 15.89
CA GLU A 93 23.28 2.52 14.75
C GLU A 93 21.89 2.00 15.17
N ILE A 94 21.87 1.09 16.13
CA ILE A 94 20.64 0.38 16.53
C ILE A 94 19.75 1.25 17.41
N GLU A 95 20.34 2.04 18.32
CA GLU A 95 19.60 2.81 19.32
C GLU A 95 19.10 4.14 18.78
N ASP A 96 19.85 4.79 17.86
CA ASP A 96 19.57 6.15 17.43
C ASP A 96 19.15 6.22 15.95
N VAL A 97 19.96 5.62 15.06
CA VAL A 97 19.81 5.78 13.61
C VAL A 97 18.66 4.97 13.06
N LEU A 98 18.58 3.68 13.43
CA LEU A 98 17.57 2.76 12.92
C LEU A 98 16.13 3.18 13.30
N PRO A 99 15.82 3.61 14.53
CA PRO A 99 14.50 4.12 14.89
C PRO A 99 14.09 5.36 14.07
N LEU A 100 15.01 6.31 13.85
CA LEU A 100 14.75 7.45 13.00
C LEU A 100 14.43 7.02 11.57
N LEU A 101 15.24 6.15 10.98
CA LEU A 101 15.01 5.67 9.62
C LEU A 101 13.69 4.93 9.50
N LYS A 102 13.35 4.08 10.49
CA LYS A 102 12.06 3.39 10.56
C LYS A 102 10.89 4.39 10.58
N GLU A 103 10.98 5.42 11.39
CA GLU A 103 9.98 6.49 11.44
C GLU A 103 9.84 7.21 10.09
N ARG A 104 10.96 7.60 9.47
CA ARG A 104 10.96 8.32 8.19
C ARG A 104 10.40 7.48 7.05
N VAL A 105 10.75 6.19 7.00
CA VAL A 105 10.21 5.26 6.01
C VAL A 105 8.72 5.02 6.24
N ASN A 106 8.26 4.81 7.48
CA ASN A 106 6.83 4.68 7.78
C ASN A 106 6.02 5.90 7.32
N ARG A 107 6.55 7.12 7.48
CA ARG A 107 5.87 8.35 7.04
C ARG A 107 5.64 8.41 5.53
N VAL A 108 6.48 7.77 4.73
CA VAL A 108 6.32 7.71 3.27
C VAL A 108 5.06 6.94 2.89
N PHE A 109 4.67 5.96 3.69
CA PHE A 109 3.52 5.07 3.47
C PHE A 109 2.24 5.49 4.20
N SER A 110 2.19 6.67 4.79
CA SER A 110 1.05 7.15 5.58
C SER A 110 -0.21 7.48 4.78
N LYS A 111 -0.13 7.55 3.46
CA LYS A 111 -1.26 7.80 2.55
C LYS A 111 -1.75 6.50 1.94
N GLY A 112 -3.03 6.45 1.55
CA GLY A 112 -3.71 5.27 1.04
C GLY A 112 -2.92 4.48 -0.01
N ASN A 113 -2.96 3.16 0.11
CA ASN A 113 -2.30 2.20 -0.75
C ASN A 113 -3.13 0.91 -0.82
N HIS A 114 -2.85 0.04 -1.79
CA HIS A 114 -3.56 -1.22 -2.02
C HIS A 114 -2.97 -2.41 -1.22
N PHE A 115 -2.04 -2.18 -0.31
CA PHE A 115 -1.49 -3.22 0.55
C PHE A 115 -2.35 -3.43 1.79
N ALA A 116 -2.57 -4.68 2.16
CA ALA A 116 -3.25 -5.03 3.42
C ALA A 116 -2.49 -4.50 4.64
N ALA A 117 -1.15 -4.50 4.57
CA ALA A 117 -0.27 -3.93 5.57
C ALA A 117 1.13 -3.66 4.99
N ILE A 118 1.85 -2.71 5.59
CA ILE A 118 3.24 -2.39 5.27
C ILE A 118 4.08 -2.61 6.52
N HIS A 119 5.06 -3.49 6.43
CA HIS A 119 5.92 -3.91 7.53
C HIS A 119 7.32 -3.31 7.35
N VAL A 120 7.63 -2.24 8.11
CA VAL A 120 8.91 -1.52 7.99
C VAL A 120 9.88 -2.00 9.07
N PHE A 121 10.98 -2.64 8.66
CA PHE A 121 12.04 -3.16 9.55
C PHE A 121 11.47 -4.01 10.69
N VAL A 122 10.58 -4.94 10.32
CA VAL A 122 9.90 -5.81 11.28
C VAL A 122 10.50 -7.22 11.18
N PRO A 123 10.73 -7.89 12.30
CA PRO A 123 11.15 -9.30 12.30
C PRO A 123 10.12 -10.20 11.62
N SER A 124 10.58 -11.30 11.05
CA SER A 124 9.72 -12.28 10.34
C SER A 124 8.56 -12.80 11.21
N ALA A 125 8.78 -12.95 12.53
CA ALA A 125 7.76 -13.39 13.49
C ALA A 125 6.54 -12.46 13.58
N ASP A 126 6.77 -11.15 13.43
CA ASP A 126 5.74 -10.12 13.59
C ASP A 126 4.99 -9.82 12.27
N ILE A 127 5.35 -10.48 11.16
CA ILE A 127 4.66 -10.36 9.90
C ILE A 127 3.58 -11.45 9.84
N PRO A 128 2.27 -11.10 9.88
CA PRO A 128 1.18 -12.07 9.89
C PRO A 128 1.19 -12.99 8.67
N ASP A 129 0.74 -14.23 8.84
CA ASP A 129 0.62 -15.25 7.79
C ASP A 129 -0.86 -15.59 7.54
N GLU A 130 -1.68 -14.56 7.33
CA GLU A 130 -3.10 -14.63 7.11
C GLU A 130 -3.44 -14.21 5.68
N LEU A 131 -4.64 -14.61 5.19
CA LEU A 131 -5.09 -14.26 3.84
C LEU A 131 -5.17 -12.74 3.63
N GLY A 132 -5.74 -12.00 4.55
CA GLY A 132 -5.85 -10.55 4.47
C GLY A 132 -6.58 -10.02 3.23
N SER A 133 -6.90 -8.74 3.21
CA SER A 133 -7.58 -8.06 2.09
C SER A 133 -6.68 -7.81 0.87
N GLY A 134 -5.36 -7.89 1.00
CA GLY A 134 -4.40 -7.58 -0.07
C GLY A 134 -3.02 -8.19 0.20
N PRO A 135 -2.04 -7.97 -0.68
CA PRO A 135 -0.65 -8.33 -0.43
C PRO A 135 -0.06 -7.48 0.71
N ARG A 136 1.05 -7.94 1.28
CA ARG A 136 1.81 -7.22 2.29
C ARG A 136 3.13 -6.75 1.72
N LEU A 137 3.45 -5.49 1.93
CA LEU A 137 4.75 -4.93 1.57
C LEU A 137 5.70 -5.05 2.77
N VAL A 138 6.80 -5.76 2.59
CA VAL A 138 7.87 -5.88 3.57
C VAL A 138 9.03 -4.97 3.17
N VAL A 139 9.27 -3.94 3.95
CA VAL A 139 10.40 -3.02 3.74
C VAL A 139 11.58 -3.50 4.56
N LEU A 140 12.64 -3.90 3.86
CA LEU A 140 13.84 -4.46 4.47
C LEU A 140 14.66 -3.39 5.21
N PRO A 141 15.36 -3.75 6.29
CA PRO A 141 16.18 -2.80 7.04
C PRO A 141 17.41 -2.33 6.22
N PRO A 142 18.06 -1.21 6.60
CA PRO A 142 19.23 -0.70 5.89
C PRO A 142 20.43 -1.68 5.86
N SER A 143 20.45 -2.69 6.72
CA SER A 143 21.46 -3.75 6.71
C SER A 143 21.28 -4.73 5.54
N ALA A 144 20.08 -4.85 5.01
CA ALA A 144 19.72 -5.75 3.91
C ALA A 144 19.71 -5.00 2.57
N GLY A 145 20.85 -4.45 2.16
CA GLY A 145 21.01 -3.75 0.89
C GLY A 145 20.93 -4.68 -0.31
N TYR A 146 20.18 -4.25 -1.35
CA TYR A 146 20.11 -4.95 -2.63
C TYR A 146 21.31 -4.59 -3.51
N ARG A 147 21.85 -5.60 -4.15
CA ARG A 147 22.82 -5.49 -5.24
C ARG A 147 22.42 -6.47 -6.34
N LYS A 148 22.74 -6.17 -7.59
CA LYS A 148 22.41 -7.04 -8.73
C LYS A 148 23.10 -8.41 -8.73
N GLN A 149 23.94 -8.70 -7.74
CA GLN A 149 24.59 -9.98 -7.55
C GLN A 149 23.62 -10.99 -6.89
N ASP A 150 23.77 -12.27 -7.18
CA ASP A 150 22.87 -13.32 -6.70
C ASP A 150 22.86 -13.48 -5.16
N GLU A 151 23.96 -13.21 -4.48
CA GLU A 151 24.09 -13.28 -3.02
C GLU A 151 23.89 -11.92 -2.34
N SER A 152 22.92 -11.10 -2.81
CA SER A 152 22.65 -9.84 -2.13
C SER A 152 22.03 -10.06 -0.74
N LEU A 153 22.44 -9.25 0.24
CA LEU A 153 21.88 -9.31 1.61
C LEU A 153 20.36 -9.13 1.63
N ALA A 154 19.82 -8.37 0.67
CA ALA A 154 18.39 -8.21 0.51
C ALA A 154 17.69 -9.53 0.15
N ARG A 155 18.25 -10.32 -0.78
CA ARG A 155 17.68 -11.62 -1.15
C ARG A 155 17.73 -12.61 0.02
N LEU A 156 18.83 -12.65 0.76
CA LEU A 156 18.95 -13.51 1.95
C LEU A 156 17.90 -13.15 3.01
N ALA A 157 17.78 -11.88 3.36
CA ALA A 157 16.80 -11.40 4.33
C ALA A 157 15.35 -11.61 3.85
N ALA A 158 15.08 -11.38 2.57
CA ALA A 158 13.76 -11.62 1.99
C ALA A 158 13.40 -13.10 1.97
N THR A 159 14.36 -13.99 1.68
CA THR A 159 14.17 -15.46 1.70
C THR A 159 13.85 -15.94 3.10
N GLU A 160 14.55 -15.46 4.13
CA GLU A 160 14.26 -15.79 5.53
C GLU A 160 12.81 -15.42 5.90
N VAL A 161 12.35 -14.22 5.54
CA VAL A 161 10.97 -13.78 5.80
C VAL A 161 9.97 -14.58 4.97
N LEU A 162 10.31 -14.95 3.73
CA LEU A 162 9.45 -15.70 2.82
C LEU A 162 9.22 -17.14 3.29
N GLU A 163 10.25 -17.77 3.82
CA GLU A 163 10.20 -19.17 4.24
C GLU A 163 9.61 -19.36 5.62
N LYS A 164 9.86 -18.41 6.53
CA LYS A 164 9.54 -18.59 7.95
C LYS A 164 8.82 -17.38 8.55
N ARG A 165 7.90 -17.67 9.47
CA ARG A 165 7.35 -16.73 10.44
C ARG A 165 7.90 -17.08 11.81
N GLY A 166 8.98 -16.41 12.22
CA GLY A 166 9.76 -16.86 13.38
C GLY A 166 10.30 -18.27 13.15
N ASP A 167 9.91 -19.23 14.01
CA ASP A 167 10.34 -20.62 13.91
C ASP A 167 9.42 -21.51 13.07
N THR A 168 8.26 -21.01 12.63
CA THR A 168 7.29 -21.79 11.86
C THR A 168 7.41 -21.53 10.36
N PRO A 169 7.21 -22.55 9.49
CA PRO A 169 7.14 -22.36 8.05
C PRO A 169 6.01 -21.41 7.68
N ARG A 170 6.25 -20.50 6.72
CA ARG A 170 5.24 -19.58 6.21
C ARG A 170 4.39 -20.25 5.15
N LEU A 171 3.07 -20.10 5.25
CA LEU A 171 2.11 -20.67 4.31
C LEU A 171 1.74 -19.68 3.19
N LYS A 172 1.44 -18.44 3.52
CA LYS A 172 0.91 -17.46 2.55
C LYS A 172 2.04 -16.66 1.87
N ARG A 173 3.00 -17.38 1.28
CA ARG A 173 4.22 -16.83 0.66
C ARG A 173 3.93 -15.90 -0.51
N ASN A 174 2.92 -16.21 -1.32
CA ASN A 174 2.58 -15.43 -2.51
C ASN A 174 1.87 -14.09 -2.18
N ARG A 175 1.64 -13.79 -0.89
CA ARG A 175 1.10 -12.50 -0.42
C ARG A 175 2.19 -11.50 -0.03
N LEU A 176 3.48 -11.85 -0.14
CA LEU A 176 4.58 -10.99 0.23
C LEU A 176 5.23 -10.34 -0.99
N ILE A 177 5.48 -9.05 -0.86
CA ILE A 177 6.22 -8.20 -1.80
C ILE A 177 7.27 -7.47 -0.97
N PHE A 178 8.47 -7.28 -1.51
CA PHE A 178 9.59 -6.73 -0.75
C PHE A 178 10.10 -5.44 -1.37
N LEU A 179 10.43 -4.48 -0.52
CA LEU A 179 11.13 -3.26 -0.89
C LEU A 179 12.49 -3.24 -0.21
N ALA A 180 13.54 -3.22 -1.00
CA ALA A 180 14.90 -3.24 -0.51
C ALA A 180 15.60 -1.89 -0.73
N PRO A 181 16.50 -1.48 0.18
CA PRO A 181 17.36 -0.34 -0.04
C PRO A 181 18.48 -0.70 -1.03
N ASP A 182 18.92 0.28 -1.81
CA ASP A 182 20.12 0.17 -2.64
C ASP A 182 21.36 0.05 -1.76
N GLY A 183 22.12 -1.04 -1.93
CA GLY A 183 23.27 -1.36 -1.08
C GLY A 183 24.40 -0.31 -1.12
N ASP A 184 24.52 0.41 -2.22
CA ASP A 184 25.56 1.44 -2.38
C ASP A 184 25.10 2.81 -1.87
N ALA A 185 23.78 3.06 -1.82
CA ALA A 185 23.20 4.30 -1.31
C ALA A 185 23.01 4.32 0.21
N VAL A 186 22.89 3.16 0.86
CA VAL A 186 22.59 3.02 2.30
C VAL A 186 23.54 3.85 3.18
N GLN A 187 24.84 3.85 2.89
CA GLN A 187 25.79 4.55 3.73
C GLN A 187 25.55 6.07 3.74
N ARG A 188 25.20 6.64 2.61
CA ARG A 188 24.84 8.09 2.51
C ARG A 188 23.59 8.41 3.33
N LEU A 189 22.59 7.52 3.30
CA LEU A 189 21.38 7.68 4.09
C LEU A 189 21.68 7.63 5.61
N ARG A 190 22.50 6.68 6.04
CA ARG A 190 22.95 6.57 7.45
C ARG A 190 23.72 7.81 7.91
N ASP A 191 24.60 8.33 7.06
CA ASP A 191 25.38 9.52 7.38
C ASP A 191 24.50 10.78 7.47
N ALA A 192 23.53 10.93 6.60
CA ALA A 192 22.53 12.00 6.68
C ALA A 192 21.66 11.89 7.93
N ALA A 193 21.21 10.69 8.28
CA ALA A 193 20.44 10.44 9.50
C ALA A 193 21.24 10.82 10.76
N ARG A 194 22.51 10.43 10.84
CA ARG A 194 23.40 10.84 11.95
C ARG A 194 23.59 12.35 11.99
N THR A 195 23.75 12.98 10.84
CA THR A 195 23.91 14.44 10.75
C THR A 195 22.65 15.16 11.26
N TYR A 196 21.46 14.70 10.87
CA TYR A 196 20.20 15.23 11.37
C TYR A 196 20.05 15.04 12.88
N LEU A 197 20.32 13.84 13.41
CA LEU A 197 20.24 13.57 14.85
C LEU A 197 21.21 14.42 15.66
N ALA A 198 22.42 14.62 15.18
CA ALA A 198 23.40 15.48 15.83
C ALA A 198 22.93 16.93 15.89
N TRP A 199 22.42 17.49 14.77
CA TRP A 199 21.84 18.83 14.76
C TRP A 199 20.59 18.94 15.64
N LYS A 200 19.73 17.95 15.60
CA LYS A 200 18.52 17.89 16.44
C LYS A 200 18.90 17.95 17.93
N SER A 201 19.86 17.17 18.36
CA SER A 201 20.36 17.17 19.73
C SER A 201 20.95 18.53 20.15
N ILE A 202 21.67 19.23 19.25
CA ILE A 202 22.16 20.58 19.51
C ILE A 202 21.00 21.56 19.70
N VAL A 203 20.00 21.54 18.83
CA VAL A 203 18.84 22.42 18.90
C VAL A 203 18.02 22.15 20.17
N GLU A 204 17.87 20.89 20.59
CA GLU A 204 17.21 20.50 21.85
C GLU A 204 17.95 21.01 23.08
N ASP A 205 19.31 20.95 23.09
CA ASP A 205 20.12 21.48 24.20
C ASP A 205 20.06 23.01 24.28
N VAL A 206 20.01 23.70 23.16
CA VAL A 206 19.77 25.14 23.10
C VAL A 206 18.38 25.47 23.67
N HIS A 207 17.35 24.74 23.26
CA HIS A 207 15.98 24.96 23.72
C HIS A 207 15.84 24.70 25.24
N SER A 208 16.50 23.66 25.75
CA SER A 208 16.52 23.33 27.18
C SER A 208 17.53 24.13 28.01
N ARG A 209 18.20 25.12 27.39
CA ARG A 209 19.25 25.97 28.02
C ARG A 209 20.44 25.19 28.59
N ARG A 210 20.70 23.98 28.10
CA ARG A 210 21.91 23.20 28.42
C ARG A 210 23.13 23.70 27.65
N MET A 211 22.88 24.33 26.48
CA MET A 211 23.91 24.96 25.67
C MET A 211 23.56 26.41 25.44
N ASP A 212 24.48 27.33 25.83
CA ASP A 212 24.32 28.77 25.59
C ASP A 212 24.94 29.13 24.22
N LEU A 213 24.07 29.40 23.27
CA LEU A 213 24.43 29.89 21.93
C LEU A 213 23.84 31.31 21.76
N GLY A 214 24.55 32.15 21.00
CA GLY A 214 23.97 33.41 20.55
C GLY A 214 22.84 33.18 19.57
N THR A 215 21.90 34.11 19.46
CA THR A 215 20.73 34.04 18.59
C THR A 215 21.09 33.60 17.16
N TYR A 216 22.14 34.18 16.59
CA TYR A 216 22.63 33.82 15.26
C TYR A 216 23.05 32.35 15.14
N GLN A 217 23.79 31.83 16.13
CA GLN A 217 24.23 30.44 16.13
C GLN A 217 23.07 29.46 16.36
N ALA A 218 22.10 29.82 17.20
CA ALA A 218 20.89 29.05 17.42
C ALA A 218 20.06 28.94 16.12
N ASP A 219 19.89 30.06 15.41
CA ASP A 219 19.22 30.06 14.09
C ASP A 219 19.99 29.25 13.04
N GLN A 220 21.31 29.33 13.07
CA GLN A 220 22.17 28.53 12.18
C GLN A 220 22.01 27.03 12.45
N ALA A 221 22.00 26.61 13.70
CA ALA A 221 21.78 25.21 14.09
C ALA A 221 20.40 24.71 13.66
N LYS A 222 19.36 25.54 13.85
CA LYS A 222 17.99 25.22 13.43
C LYS A 222 17.89 25.04 11.91
N ARG A 223 18.44 25.96 11.11
CA ARG A 223 18.46 25.84 9.65
C ARG A 223 19.26 24.62 9.18
N ALA A 224 20.38 24.31 9.85
CA ALA A 224 21.16 23.12 9.54
C ALA A 224 20.40 21.81 9.85
N MET A 225 19.65 21.79 10.97
CA MET A 225 18.76 20.67 11.31
C MET A 225 17.65 20.50 10.26
N GLU A 226 16.99 21.59 9.86
CA GLU A 226 15.92 21.55 8.84
C GLU A 226 16.47 21.10 7.48
N GLY A 227 17.65 21.57 7.09
CA GLY A 227 18.34 21.11 5.87
C GLY A 227 18.66 19.63 5.94
N ALA A 228 19.25 19.17 7.04
CA ALA A 228 19.57 17.75 7.23
C ALA A 228 18.30 16.85 7.27
N ASP A 229 17.18 17.33 7.81
CA ASP A 229 15.89 16.62 7.78
C ASP A 229 15.39 16.43 6.33
N ASN A 230 15.51 17.47 5.51
CA ASN A 230 15.13 17.39 4.10
C ASN A 230 16.06 16.45 3.32
N ASP A 231 17.36 16.44 3.62
CA ASP A 231 18.31 15.50 3.02
C ASP A 231 17.94 14.06 3.35
N VAL A 232 17.58 13.76 4.61
CA VAL A 232 17.11 12.42 5.00
C VAL A 232 15.86 12.02 4.24
N LYS A 233 14.86 12.91 4.12
CA LYS A 233 13.62 12.63 3.38
C LYS A 233 13.89 12.30 1.91
N GLN A 234 14.77 13.06 1.27
CA GLN A 234 15.17 12.80 -0.11
C GLN A 234 15.92 11.47 -0.27
N LEU A 235 16.89 11.24 0.61
CA LEU A 235 17.72 10.03 0.56
C LEU A 235 16.94 8.76 0.88
N VAL A 236 15.93 8.79 1.77
CA VAL A 236 15.02 7.65 1.98
C VAL A 236 14.42 7.20 0.66
N ARG A 237 13.87 8.13 -0.11
CA ARG A 237 13.23 7.82 -1.39
C ARG A 237 14.22 7.32 -2.44
N GLN A 238 15.43 7.89 -2.48
CA GLN A 238 16.48 7.47 -3.41
C GLN A 238 17.10 6.12 -3.05
N THR A 239 17.16 5.82 -1.75
CA THR A 239 17.76 4.58 -1.25
C THR A 239 16.81 3.41 -1.35
N TYR A 240 15.50 3.58 -1.01
CA TYR A 240 14.49 2.52 -1.09
C TYR A 240 13.89 2.48 -2.50
N CYS A 241 14.65 1.94 -3.44
CA CYS A 241 14.31 1.96 -4.87
C CYS A 241 14.30 0.58 -5.55
N TRP A 242 14.51 -0.52 -4.81
CA TRP A 242 14.48 -1.87 -5.37
C TRP A 242 13.24 -2.62 -4.92
N LEU A 243 12.32 -2.87 -5.86
CA LEU A 243 11.16 -3.72 -5.65
C LEU A 243 11.54 -5.16 -5.97
N MET A 244 11.25 -6.10 -5.07
CA MET A 244 11.58 -7.51 -5.22
C MET A 244 10.33 -8.36 -5.01
N VAL A 245 10.14 -9.34 -5.89
CA VAL A 245 8.99 -10.24 -5.87
C VAL A 245 9.47 -11.69 -6.00
N PRO A 246 9.04 -12.60 -5.10
CA PRO A 246 9.39 -14.01 -5.20
C PRO A 246 8.49 -14.70 -6.23
N THR A 247 9.08 -15.54 -7.05
CA THR A 247 8.42 -16.44 -7.99
C THR A 247 9.02 -17.85 -7.90
N GLU A 248 8.30 -18.87 -8.34
CA GLU A 248 8.84 -20.23 -8.50
C GLU A 248 8.72 -20.64 -9.95
N GLU A 249 9.82 -21.06 -10.53
CA GLU A 249 9.89 -21.52 -11.90
C GLU A 249 10.29 -22.99 -11.96
N MET A 250 9.78 -23.70 -12.97
CA MET A 250 10.16 -25.09 -13.22
C MET A 250 11.54 -25.15 -13.87
N SER A 251 12.53 -25.58 -13.12
CA SER A 251 13.89 -25.82 -13.61
C SER A 251 14.28 -27.28 -13.39
N ARG A 252 14.65 -27.98 -14.46
CA ARG A 252 15.05 -29.40 -14.43
C ARG A 252 14.06 -30.32 -13.69
N GLY A 253 12.76 -30.08 -13.86
CA GLY A 253 11.69 -30.89 -13.22
C GLY A 253 11.46 -30.58 -11.73
N LYS A 254 12.04 -29.52 -11.18
CA LYS A 254 11.80 -29.06 -9.81
C LYS A 254 11.45 -27.58 -9.81
N LEU A 255 10.54 -27.18 -8.92
CA LEU A 255 10.25 -25.79 -8.65
C LEU A 255 11.44 -25.17 -7.88
N GLN A 256 11.97 -24.07 -8.40
CA GLN A 256 13.07 -23.33 -7.80
C GLN A 256 12.62 -21.89 -7.54
N LEU A 257 12.95 -21.39 -6.35
CA LEU A 257 12.70 -19.99 -5.99
C LEU A 257 13.56 -19.08 -6.87
N HIS A 258 12.90 -18.16 -7.53
CA HIS A 258 13.51 -17.07 -8.30
C HIS A 258 13.09 -15.72 -7.70
N TRP A 259 13.96 -14.72 -7.80
CA TRP A 259 13.69 -13.37 -7.34
C TRP A 259 13.66 -12.42 -8.51
N GLU A 260 12.47 -11.96 -8.88
CA GLU A 260 12.31 -10.82 -9.77
C GLU A 260 12.66 -9.54 -9.01
N ALA A 261 13.43 -8.63 -9.63
CA ALA A 261 13.81 -7.37 -9.01
C ALA A 261 13.86 -6.24 -10.04
N ALA A 262 13.19 -5.14 -9.75
CA ALA A 262 13.17 -3.96 -10.61
C ALA A 262 13.43 -2.68 -9.82
N ALA A 263 14.10 -1.74 -10.47
CA ALA A 263 14.29 -0.41 -9.92
C ALA A 263 13.03 0.42 -10.07
N LEU A 264 12.66 1.13 -9.02
CA LEU A 264 11.54 2.06 -9.02
C LEU A 264 11.91 3.37 -9.71
N SER A 265 10.93 3.99 -10.36
CA SER A 265 11.11 5.28 -11.00
C SER A 265 11.29 6.40 -9.98
N ALA A 266 12.40 7.14 -10.08
CA ALA A 266 12.65 8.33 -9.26
C ALA A 266 11.70 9.50 -9.60
N SER A 267 11.10 9.51 -10.80
CA SER A 267 10.22 10.57 -11.29
C SER A 267 8.77 10.46 -10.80
N ALA A 268 8.37 9.31 -10.22
CA ALA A 268 7.02 9.14 -9.69
C ALA A 268 6.71 10.14 -8.57
N PRO A 269 5.48 10.63 -8.43
CA PRO A 269 5.09 11.61 -7.41
C PRO A 269 5.31 11.11 -5.97
N SER A 270 5.08 9.81 -5.73
CA SER A 270 5.29 9.16 -4.44
C SER A 270 5.95 7.80 -4.58
N LEU A 271 6.54 7.29 -3.50
CA LEU A 271 7.12 5.93 -3.47
C LEU A 271 6.04 4.85 -3.61
N VAL A 272 4.87 5.06 -3.00
CA VAL A 272 3.71 4.15 -3.12
C VAL A 272 3.29 3.99 -4.57
N GLU A 273 3.11 5.12 -5.26
CA GLU A 273 2.71 5.16 -6.67
C GLU A 273 3.75 4.52 -7.59
N ALA A 274 5.06 4.74 -7.29
CA ALA A 274 6.15 4.07 -8.01
C ALA A 274 6.09 2.55 -7.85
N ILE A 275 5.78 2.05 -6.64
CA ILE A 275 5.64 0.62 -6.36
C ILE A 275 4.43 0.04 -7.08
N GLU A 276 3.26 0.67 -6.96
CA GLU A 276 2.02 0.18 -7.56
C GLU A 276 2.07 0.20 -9.10
N SER A 277 2.64 1.26 -9.68
CA SER A 277 2.87 1.32 -11.13
C SER A 277 3.78 0.20 -11.59
N LYS A 278 4.89 -0.02 -10.87
CA LYS A 278 5.83 -1.07 -11.23
C LYS A 278 5.26 -2.47 -11.10
N LEU A 279 4.49 -2.75 -10.04
CA LEU A 279 3.80 -4.03 -9.86
C LEU A 279 2.81 -4.32 -10.99
N ARG A 280 2.16 -3.29 -11.52
CA ARG A 280 1.21 -3.39 -12.64
C ARG A 280 1.94 -3.55 -13.98
N GLU A 281 2.98 -2.75 -14.22
CA GLU A 281 3.78 -2.79 -15.44
C GLU A 281 4.43 -4.16 -15.69
N GLU A 282 4.95 -4.77 -14.63
CA GLU A 282 5.61 -6.09 -14.69
C GLU A 282 4.63 -7.26 -14.48
N GLU A 283 3.33 -6.99 -14.34
CA GLU A 283 2.30 -7.99 -14.04
C GLU A 283 2.57 -8.82 -12.76
N TRP A 284 3.34 -8.27 -11.83
CA TRP A 284 3.66 -8.92 -10.56
C TRP A 284 2.51 -8.92 -9.56
N LEU A 285 1.51 -8.05 -9.80
CA LEU A 285 0.27 -7.98 -9.04
C LEU A 285 -0.90 -7.73 -10.00
N ILE A 286 -1.80 -8.68 -10.08
CA ILE A 286 -2.92 -8.69 -11.00
C ILE A 286 -4.14 -8.05 -10.32
N SER A 287 -4.60 -6.93 -10.84
CA SER A 287 -5.80 -6.21 -10.37
C SER A 287 -7.06 -6.51 -11.20
N ALA A 288 -6.90 -7.06 -12.40
CA ALA A 288 -7.98 -7.56 -13.24
C ALA A 288 -7.48 -8.80 -13.99
N TRP A 289 -8.18 -9.92 -13.86
CA TRP A 289 -7.73 -11.19 -14.42
C TRP A 289 -8.72 -11.73 -15.44
N SER A 290 -8.21 -12.25 -16.55
CA SER A 290 -9.06 -12.81 -17.61
C SER A 290 -9.52 -14.23 -17.23
N PRO A 291 -10.82 -14.57 -17.43
CA PRO A 291 -11.35 -15.92 -17.26
C PRO A 291 -10.61 -16.98 -18.08
N VAL A 292 -10.09 -16.62 -19.25
CA VAL A 292 -9.30 -17.52 -20.11
C VAL A 292 -8.01 -17.97 -19.41
N HIS A 293 -7.33 -17.05 -18.70
CA HIS A 293 -6.13 -17.37 -17.95
C HIS A 293 -6.45 -18.25 -16.74
N LEU A 294 -7.56 -17.97 -16.03
CA LEU A 294 -8.03 -18.83 -14.94
C LEU A 294 -8.34 -20.24 -15.46
N ASN A 295 -9.09 -20.37 -16.56
CA ASN A 295 -9.40 -21.66 -17.17
C ASN A 295 -8.13 -22.44 -17.55
N ARG A 296 -7.15 -21.77 -18.16
CA ARG A 296 -5.85 -22.37 -18.48
C ARG A 296 -5.14 -22.89 -17.23
N MET A 297 -5.11 -22.09 -16.17
CA MET A 297 -4.51 -22.46 -14.89
C MET A 297 -5.24 -23.65 -14.24
N LEU A 298 -6.59 -23.66 -14.25
CA LEU A 298 -7.40 -24.77 -13.74
C LEU A 298 -7.09 -26.07 -14.49
N ASN A 299 -7.02 -26.04 -15.81
CA ASN A 299 -6.68 -27.19 -16.61
C ASN A 299 -5.23 -27.67 -16.40
N GLN A 300 -4.29 -26.74 -16.18
CA GLN A 300 -2.90 -27.08 -15.98
C GLN A 300 -2.63 -27.72 -14.61
N TRP A 301 -3.31 -27.28 -13.56
CA TRP A 301 -2.94 -27.65 -12.18
C TRP A 301 -4.01 -28.45 -11.44
N TYR A 302 -5.30 -28.30 -11.77
CA TYR A 302 -6.40 -28.88 -10.98
C TYR A 302 -7.21 -29.94 -11.74
N PHE A 303 -7.60 -29.69 -12.98
CA PHE A 303 -8.40 -30.61 -13.76
C PHE A 303 -7.52 -31.65 -14.48
N LYS A 304 -6.90 -32.53 -13.69
CA LYS A 304 -6.09 -33.65 -14.20
C LYS A 304 -6.82 -34.97 -13.98
N GLU A 305 -6.56 -35.96 -14.83
CA GLU A 305 -6.95 -37.37 -14.75
C GLU A 305 -8.17 -37.67 -13.84
N GLY A 306 -9.39 -37.42 -14.34
CA GLY A 306 -10.62 -37.76 -13.63
C GLY A 306 -11.11 -36.75 -12.60
N VAL A 307 -10.38 -35.65 -12.36
CA VAL A 307 -10.83 -34.59 -11.49
C VAL A 307 -11.76 -33.66 -12.28
N THR A 308 -13.04 -33.67 -11.90
CA THR A 308 -14.09 -32.91 -12.60
C THR A 308 -14.44 -31.59 -11.90
N GLU A 309 -14.10 -31.46 -10.61
CA GLU A 309 -14.46 -30.31 -9.77
C GLU A 309 -13.35 -30.01 -8.74
N VAL A 310 -13.22 -28.75 -8.35
CA VAL A 310 -12.29 -28.27 -7.32
C VAL A 310 -12.95 -27.16 -6.49
N SER A 311 -12.66 -27.09 -5.19
CA SER A 311 -13.16 -25.98 -4.36
C SER A 311 -12.60 -24.63 -4.85
N ALA A 312 -13.49 -23.65 -5.06
CA ALA A 312 -13.12 -22.30 -5.43
C ALA A 312 -12.28 -21.63 -4.33
N LEU A 313 -12.66 -21.83 -3.05
CA LEU A 313 -11.89 -21.37 -1.90
C LEU A 313 -10.48 -21.96 -1.88
N LYS A 314 -10.34 -23.27 -2.20
CA LYS A 314 -9.03 -23.92 -2.27
C LYS A 314 -8.15 -23.27 -3.34
N VAL A 315 -8.67 -23.03 -4.54
CA VAL A 315 -7.92 -22.40 -5.64
C VAL A 315 -7.45 -21.00 -5.23
N TRP A 316 -8.30 -20.22 -4.58
CA TRP A 316 -7.92 -18.92 -4.01
C TRP A 316 -6.82 -19.05 -2.94
N GLN A 317 -6.97 -19.96 -1.99
CA GLN A 317 -5.97 -20.18 -0.93
C GLN A 317 -4.62 -20.64 -1.50
N ASP A 318 -4.64 -21.50 -2.50
CA ASP A 318 -3.45 -21.98 -3.21
C ASP A 318 -2.76 -20.81 -3.96
N SER A 319 -3.52 -19.91 -4.61
CA SER A 319 -2.96 -18.71 -5.24
C SER A 319 -2.28 -17.76 -4.25
N CYS A 320 -2.71 -17.76 -3.00
CA CYS A 320 -2.05 -17.01 -1.93
C CYS A 320 -0.80 -17.71 -1.37
N GLN A 321 -0.70 -19.01 -1.55
CA GLN A 321 0.35 -19.86 -0.98
C GLN A 321 1.50 -20.12 -1.95
N TYR A 322 1.20 -20.56 -3.18
CA TYR A 322 2.18 -21.06 -4.13
C TYR A 322 2.70 -19.94 -5.03
N LEU A 323 4.02 -19.80 -5.13
CA LEU A 323 4.70 -18.75 -5.87
C LEU A 323 4.66 -18.95 -7.40
N TYR A 324 4.38 -20.14 -7.88
CA TYR A 324 4.18 -20.43 -9.31
C TYR A 324 2.77 -20.06 -9.81
N LEU A 325 1.84 -19.71 -8.91
CA LEU A 325 0.51 -19.23 -9.26
C LEU A 325 0.46 -17.69 -9.33
N PRO A 326 -0.47 -17.13 -10.11
CA PRO A 326 -0.63 -15.68 -10.23
C PRO A 326 -0.90 -15.03 -8.89
N ARG A 327 -0.27 -13.86 -8.67
CA ARG A 327 -0.51 -13.04 -7.46
C ARG A 327 -1.63 -12.05 -7.75
N LEU A 328 -2.81 -12.34 -7.24
CA LEU A 328 -3.97 -11.45 -7.37
C LEU A 328 -3.98 -10.39 -6.27
N LEU A 329 -4.51 -9.22 -6.57
CA LEU A 329 -4.61 -8.11 -5.62
C LEU A 329 -5.41 -8.52 -4.38
N ASN A 330 -6.61 -9.05 -4.56
CA ASN A 330 -7.51 -9.47 -3.49
C ASN A 330 -8.42 -10.62 -3.94
N ALA A 331 -9.30 -11.07 -3.06
CA ALA A 331 -10.27 -12.12 -3.36
C ALA A 331 -11.33 -11.68 -4.38
N GLU A 332 -11.66 -10.39 -4.42
CA GLU A 332 -12.64 -9.83 -5.36
C GLU A 332 -12.20 -10.05 -6.81
N VAL A 333 -10.92 -9.80 -7.14
CA VAL A 333 -10.37 -10.08 -8.48
C VAL A 333 -10.60 -11.54 -8.89
N PHE A 334 -10.46 -12.47 -7.95
CA PHE A 334 -10.74 -13.89 -8.22
C PHE A 334 -12.24 -14.15 -8.40
N VAL A 335 -13.09 -13.61 -7.53
CA VAL A 335 -14.54 -13.72 -7.59
C VAL A 335 -15.09 -13.17 -8.91
N ASP A 336 -14.67 -11.97 -9.29
CA ASP A 336 -15.08 -11.31 -10.54
C ASP A 336 -14.63 -12.13 -11.77
N THR A 337 -13.43 -12.71 -11.73
CA THR A 337 -12.91 -13.59 -12.78
C THR A 337 -13.74 -14.85 -12.90
N VAL A 338 -14.14 -15.47 -11.79
CA VAL A 338 -15.00 -16.67 -11.78
C VAL A 338 -16.39 -16.30 -12.30
N ALA A 339 -16.99 -15.22 -11.84
CA ALA A 339 -18.31 -14.76 -12.30
C ALA A 339 -18.31 -14.47 -13.81
N ALA A 340 -17.28 -13.80 -14.31
CA ALA A 340 -17.13 -13.55 -15.75
C ALA A 340 -16.91 -14.85 -16.56
N GLY A 341 -16.18 -15.81 -15.99
CA GLY A 341 -15.91 -17.11 -16.64
C GLY A 341 -17.16 -17.98 -16.75
N CYS A 342 -18.01 -17.99 -15.74
CA CYS A 342 -19.27 -18.74 -15.74
C CYS A 342 -20.33 -18.13 -16.69
N ALA A 343 -20.22 -16.85 -17.02
CA ALA A 343 -21.15 -16.17 -17.92
C ALA A 343 -21.08 -16.71 -19.35
N THR A 344 -19.99 -17.38 -19.71
CA THR A 344 -19.79 -18.06 -21.01
C THR A 344 -19.79 -19.57 -20.85
N ARG A 345 -19.89 -20.31 -21.98
CA ARG A 345 -19.80 -21.79 -21.99
C ARG A 345 -18.44 -22.29 -22.45
N ASP A 346 -17.45 -21.42 -22.55
CA ASP A 346 -16.17 -21.70 -23.18
C ASP A 346 -15.08 -22.22 -22.24
N GLY A 347 -15.35 -22.22 -20.92
CA GLY A 347 -14.31 -22.53 -19.94
C GLY A 347 -14.77 -23.50 -18.85
N PHE A 348 -15.15 -22.98 -17.72
CA PHE A 348 -15.53 -23.74 -16.53
C PHE A 348 -16.89 -23.27 -16.01
N ALA A 349 -17.54 -24.07 -15.18
CA ALA A 349 -18.76 -23.69 -14.47
C ALA A 349 -18.45 -23.44 -12.98
N TYR A 350 -19.41 -22.79 -12.32
CA TYR A 350 -19.42 -22.58 -10.88
C TYR A 350 -20.65 -23.26 -10.26
N ALA A 351 -20.49 -23.76 -9.05
CA ALA A 351 -21.60 -24.17 -8.20
C ALA A 351 -21.39 -23.66 -6.77
N ALA A 352 -22.45 -23.19 -6.14
CA ALA A 352 -22.38 -22.68 -4.76
C ALA A 352 -22.16 -23.82 -3.74
N ALA A 353 -22.72 -25.02 -4.01
CA ALA A 353 -22.52 -26.20 -3.19
C ALA A 353 -22.81 -27.48 -3.99
N LYS A 354 -22.52 -28.63 -3.38
CA LYS A 354 -22.92 -29.96 -3.87
C LYS A 354 -23.68 -30.70 -2.79
N ASP A 355 -24.93 -31.06 -3.08
CA ASP A 355 -25.78 -31.84 -2.18
C ASP A 355 -26.30 -33.10 -2.89
N ALA A 356 -26.21 -34.25 -2.21
CA ALA A 356 -26.63 -35.56 -2.72
C ALA A 356 -26.16 -35.84 -4.16
N GLY A 357 -24.96 -35.37 -4.54
CA GLY A 357 -24.38 -35.53 -5.86
C GLY A 357 -24.85 -34.52 -6.92
N ARG A 358 -25.75 -33.59 -6.57
CA ARG A 358 -26.22 -32.51 -7.45
C ARG A 358 -25.58 -31.20 -7.12
N TRP A 359 -25.22 -30.41 -8.12
CA TRP A 359 -24.66 -29.08 -7.95
C TRP A 359 -25.78 -28.06 -7.71
N GLN A 360 -25.70 -27.38 -6.56
CA GLN A 360 -26.62 -26.30 -6.17
C GLN A 360 -26.06 -24.95 -6.66
N GLY A 361 -26.94 -24.05 -7.12
CA GLY A 361 -26.51 -22.76 -7.65
C GLY A 361 -25.60 -22.89 -8.89
N PHE A 362 -25.74 -23.99 -9.66
CA PHE A 362 -24.94 -24.25 -10.85
C PHE A 362 -25.08 -23.13 -11.89
N ALA A 363 -23.98 -22.58 -12.35
CA ALA A 363 -23.91 -21.51 -13.34
C ALA A 363 -22.91 -21.86 -14.45
N PHE A 364 -23.43 -21.95 -15.69
CA PHE A 364 -22.67 -22.22 -16.90
C PHE A 364 -23.37 -21.54 -18.10
N GLY A 365 -22.75 -20.52 -18.70
CA GLY A 365 -23.38 -19.66 -19.71
C GLY A 365 -24.39 -18.67 -19.12
N ARG A 366 -24.27 -18.34 -17.82
CA ARG A 366 -25.09 -17.35 -17.12
C ARG A 366 -24.31 -16.70 -15.97
N SER A 367 -24.66 -15.48 -15.63
CA SER A 367 -24.09 -14.79 -14.48
C SER A 367 -24.41 -15.53 -13.17
N ALA A 368 -23.46 -15.55 -12.25
CA ALA A 368 -23.58 -16.13 -10.92
C ALA A 368 -23.12 -15.15 -9.85
N LEU A 369 -23.79 -15.18 -8.70
CA LEU A 369 -23.23 -14.60 -7.49
C LEU A 369 -22.22 -15.61 -6.92
N VAL A 370 -20.94 -15.30 -7.04
CA VAL A 370 -19.85 -16.16 -6.61
C VAL A 370 -19.50 -15.85 -5.15
N THR A 371 -19.54 -16.87 -4.30
CA THR A 371 -19.04 -16.83 -2.92
C THR A 371 -17.82 -17.72 -2.76
N LEU A 372 -16.88 -17.33 -1.89
CA LEU A 372 -15.70 -18.13 -1.55
C LEU A 372 -15.89 -18.78 -0.20
N ASP A 373 -16.63 -19.85 -0.16
CA ASP A 373 -16.84 -20.70 1.00
C ASP A 373 -16.33 -22.13 0.78
N ALA A 374 -16.43 -22.97 1.80
CA ALA A 374 -15.90 -24.33 1.74
C ALA A 374 -16.59 -25.21 0.71
N ASP A 375 -17.86 -24.92 0.41
CA ASP A 375 -18.73 -25.74 -0.43
C ASP A 375 -18.71 -25.29 -1.90
N SER A 376 -18.20 -24.07 -2.17
CA SER A 376 -18.14 -23.49 -3.52
C SER A 376 -17.18 -24.26 -4.43
N LEU A 377 -17.61 -24.55 -5.66
CA LEU A 377 -16.93 -25.41 -6.59
C LEU A 377 -16.74 -24.76 -7.97
N LEU A 378 -15.58 -25.00 -8.56
CA LEU A 378 -15.31 -24.81 -9.99
C LEU A 378 -15.36 -26.16 -10.66
N ILE A 379 -16.04 -26.26 -11.81
CA ILE A 379 -16.34 -27.49 -12.50
C ILE A 379 -15.74 -27.41 -13.90
N ASN A 380 -15.10 -28.47 -14.35
CA ASN A 380 -14.52 -28.50 -15.69
C ASN A 380 -15.59 -28.40 -16.78
N GLN A 381 -15.22 -27.92 -17.96
CA GLN A 381 -16.13 -27.68 -19.07
C GLN A 381 -16.90 -28.95 -19.52
N ALA A 382 -16.23 -30.10 -19.59
CA ALA A 382 -16.85 -31.33 -20.07
C ALA A 382 -17.99 -31.78 -19.15
N SER A 383 -17.75 -31.80 -17.83
CA SER A 383 -18.77 -32.17 -16.83
C SER A 383 -19.88 -31.11 -16.75
N ALA A 384 -19.53 -29.82 -16.91
CA ALA A 384 -20.51 -28.74 -16.95
C ALA A 384 -21.46 -28.85 -18.14
N LEU A 385 -20.94 -29.17 -19.33
CA LEU A 385 -21.74 -29.40 -20.54
C LEU A 385 -22.68 -30.59 -20.37
N GLN A 386 -22.17 -31.72 -19.84
CA GLN A 386 -22.97 -32.93 -19.60
C GLN A 386 -24.10 -32.64 -18.61
N HIS A 387 -23.82 -31.92 -17.52
CA HIS A 387 -24.84 -31.57 -16.53
C HIS A 387 -25.88 -30.60 -17.09
N GLN A 388 -25.45 -29.62 -17.88
CA GLN A 388 -26.38 -28.68 -18.51
C GLN A 388 -27.35 -29.44 -19.48
N GLN A 389 -26.83 -30.38 -20.25
CA GLN A 389 -27.68 -31.21 -21.12
C GLN A 389 -28.69 -32.05 -20.33
N GLN A 390 -28.31 -32.57 -19.14
CA GLN A 390 -29.23 -33.28 -18.25
C GLN A 390 -30.32 -32.35 -17.70
N LEU A 391 -29.96 -31.14 -17.26
CA LEU A 391 -30.92 -30.16 -16.80
C LEU A 391 -31.89 -29.71 -17.89
N ASP A 392 -31.39 -29.50 -19.12
CA ASP A 392 -32.21 -29.11 -20.25
C ASP A 392 -33.19 -30.24 -20.63
N ALA A 393 -32.75 -31.50 -20.57
CA ALA A 393 -33.61 -32.67 -20.80
C ALA A 393 -34.68 -32.83 -19.69
N GLU A 394 -34.30 -32.66 -18.41
CA GLU A 394 -35.24 -32.71 -17.29
C GLU A 394 -36.31 -31.60 -17.41
N GLN A 395 -35.92 -30.39 -17.80
CA GLN A 395 -36.85 -29.27 -18.02
C GLN A 395 -37.82 -29.55 -19.20
N GLN A 396 -37.30 -30.10 -20.30
CA GLN A 396 -38.14 -30.48 -21.46
C GLN A 396 -39.14 -31.57 -21.08
N ALA A 397 -38.68 -32.59 -20.34
CA ALA A 397 -39.53 -33.68 -19.88
C ALA A 397 -40.64 -33.17 -18.94
N LYS A 398 -40.31 -32.22 -18.04
CA LYS A 398 -41.28 -31.62 -17.13
C LYS A 398 -42.29 -30.75 -17.87
N ALA A 399 -41.86 -29.95 -18.83
CA ALA A 399 -42.74 -29.15 -19.67
C ALA A 399 -43.67 -30.01 -20.52
N ALA A 400 -43.18 -31.15 -21.06
CA ALA A 400 -44.01 -32.11 -21.79
C ALA A 400 -45.05 -32.79 -20.88
N ALA A 401 -44.65 -33.13 -19.62
CA ALA A 401 -45.59 -33.72 -18.65
C ALA A 401 -46.67 -32.71 -18.22
N GLU A 402 -46.33 -31.45 -18.03
CA GLU A 402 -47.28 -30.37 -17.71
C GLU A 402 -48.21 -30.09 -18.91
N ALA A 403 -47.74 -30.11 -20.12
CA ALA A 403 -48.57 -29.97 -21.33
C ALA A 403 -49.57 -31.14 -21.48
N SER A 404 -49.17 -32.38 -21.14
CA SER A 404 -50.05 -33.57 -21.20
C SER A 404 -51.11 -33.60 -20.10
N LEU A 405 -50.91 -32.91 -19.01
CA LEU A 405 -51.90 -32.73 -17.92
C LEU A 405 -52.95 -31.66 -18.23
N GLY A 406 -52.65 -30.73 -19.15
CA GLY A 406 -53.57 -29.68 -19.61
C GLY A 406 -54.64 -30.13 -20.63
N GLU A 407 -54.49 -31.29 -21.27
CA GLU A 407 -55.42 -31.80 -22.29
C GLU A 407 -56.55 -32.72 -21.75
N SER A 408 -56.64 -32.96 -20.43
CA SER A 408 -57.67 -33.78 -19.82
C SER A 408 -58.76 -32.97 -19.13
N SER A 409 -59.31 -31.96 -19.78
CA SER A 409 -60.59 -31.37 -19.35
C SER A 409 -61.65 -31.66 -20.42
N THR A 410 -62.35 -32.79 -20.23
CA THR A 410 -63.56 -33.17 -20.96
C THR A 410 -64.67 -32.12 -20.82
N PRO A 411 -65.38 -31.72 -21.87
CA PRO A 411 -66.50 -30.79 -21.76
C PRO A 411 -67.75 -31.54 -21.23
N LEU A 412 -68.32 -31.06 -20.13
CA LEU A 412 -69.65 -31.43 -19.64
C LEU A 412 -70.76 -30.81 -20.50
N PRO A 413 -71.88 -31.53 -20.75
CA PRO A 413 -72.92 -31.10 -21.69
C PRO A 413 -73.79 -29.96 -21.13
N ALA A 414 -74.17 -29.06 -22.04
CA ALA A 414 -75.07 -27.94 -21.81
C ALA A 414 -76.49 -28.37 -21.46
N VAL A 415 -77.07 -27.73 -20.41
CA VAL A 415 -78.51 -27.70 -20.18
C VAL A 415 -79.02 -26.33 -20.59
N SER A 416 -79.96 -26.34 -21.57
CA SER A 416 -80.69 -25.18 -22.11
C SER A 416 -81.68 -24.63 -21.09
N THR A 417 -81.73 -23.33 -20.90
CA THR A 417 -83.01 -22.66 -20.58
C THR A 417 -83.09 -21.26 -21.28
N THR A 418 -84.14 -21.14 -21.96
CA THR A 418 -84.71 -20.07 -22.81
C THR A 418 -84.82 -18.70 -22.19
N GLY A 419 -84.65 -17.65 -23.00
CA GLY A 419 -85.12 -16.29 -22.68
C GLY A 419 -84.65 -15.22 -23.69
N GLN A 420 -85.44 -15.02 -24.72
CA GLN A 420 -85.46 -13.95 -25.72
C GLN A 420 -85.09 -12.58 -25.21
N VAL A 421 -84.48 -11.65 -26.01
CA VAL A 421 -85.07 -10.85 -27.13
C VAL A 421 -84.01 -9.94 -27.76
N ARG A 422 -83.95 -9.98 -29.10
CA ARG A 422 -83.69 -8.94 -30.12
C ARG A 422 -82.57 -7.89 -29.87
N SER A 423 -81.71 -7.51 -30.80
CA SER A 423 -81.90 -7.26 -32.26
C SER A 423 -80.59 -6.84 -32.91
N SER A 424 -80.48 -7.17 -34.23
CA SER A 424 -79.79 -6.61 -35.35
C SER A 424 -78.28 -6.86 -35.60
N LEU A 425 -78.06 -7.63 -36.65
CA LEU A 425 -76.93 -7.79 -37.54
C LEU A 425 -76.80 -6.53 -38.47
N PRO A 426 -75.79 -6.31 -39.36
CA PRO A 426 -74.72 -7.23 -39.76
C PRO A 426 -73.34 -6.52 -39.96
N ALA A 427 -72.30 -7.28 -40.21
CA ALA A 427 -71.41 -7.28 -41.36
C ALA A 427 -69.92 -7.48 -41.05
N GLN A 428 -69.43 -8.56 -41.57
CA GLN A 428 -68.14 -8.79 -42.19
C GLN A 428 -66.91 -7.93 -41.79
N GLY A 429 -65.86 -8.60 -41.37
CA GLY A 429 -64.51 -8.05 -41.33
C GLY A 429 -63.46 -9.02 -40.84
N VAL A 430 -62.65 -9.48 -41.74
CA VAL A 430 -61.42 -10.23 -41.67
C VAL A 430 -60.57 -9.82 -40.45
N SER A 431 -60.13 -10.77 -39.64
CA SER A 431 -59.13 -10.55 -38.56
C SER A 431 -57.75 -10.34 -39.14
N PRO A 432 -57.08 -9.21 -38.87
CA PRO A 432 -55.64 -9.11 -39.04
C PRO A 432 -54.91 -9.62 -37.78
N PRO A 433 -53.60 -10.02 -37.88
CA PRO A 433 -52.83 -10.55 -36.80
C PRO A 433 -52.63 -9.51 -35.67
N VAL A 434 -52.67 -10.00 -34.45
CA VAL A 434 -52.41 -9.22 -33.24
C VAL A 434 -51.00 -8.67 -33.30
N PRO A 435 -50.78 -7.35 -33.22
CA PRO A 435 -49.43 -6.83 -33.06
C PRO A 435 -48.92 -7.11 -31.65
N ASP A 436 -47.67 -7.59 -31.59
CA ASP A 436 -46.86 -7.63 -30.37
C ASP A 436 -46.91 -6.27 -29.67
N VAL A 437 -47.55 -6.20 -28.52
CA VAL A 437 -47.50 -5.02 -27.66
C VAL A 437 -46.12 -5.03 -27.01
N PRO A 438 -45.22 -4.08 -27.27
CA PRO A 438 -43.96 -4.00 -26.59
C PRO A 438 -44.24 -3.86 -25.11
N ALA A 439 -43.60 -4.74 -24.28
CA ALA A 439 -43.65 -4.65 -22.83
C ALA A 439 -43.27 -3.24 -22.40
N ALA A 440 -44.15 -2.56 -21.66
CA ALA A 440 -43.89 -1.24 -21.16
C ALA A 440 -42.59 -1.22 -20.36
N LEU A 441 -41.63 -0.39 -20.79
CA LEU A 441 -40.35 -0.24 -20.11
C LEU A 441 -40.58 0.24 -18.66
N PRO A 442 -39.83 -0.31 -17.67
CA PRO A 442 -39.93 0.13 -16.30
C PRO A 442 -39.67 1.65 -16.17
N GLN A 443 -40.62 2.36 -15.53
CA GLN A 443 -40.57 3.82 -15.39
C GLN A 443 -40.05 4.29 -14.03
N ARG A 444 -39.81 3.38 -13.07
CA ARG A 444 -39.37 3.72 -11.72
C ARG A 444 -38.31 2.72 -11.24
N PHE A 445 -37.31 3.25 -10.56
CA PHE A 445 -36.29 2.48 -9.86
C PHE A 445 -36.32 2.83 -8.38
N PHE A 446 -36.25 1.83 -7.51
CA PHE A 446 -36.08 1.97 -6.07
C PHE A 446 -34.92 1.07 -5.65
N GLY A 447 -33.94 1.63 -4.97
CA GLY A 447 -32.80 0.88 -4.41
C GLY A 447 -32.55 1.30 -2.97
N THR A 448 -32.30 0.34 -2.07
CA THR A 448 -31.85 0.57 -0.69
C THR A 448 -30.52 -0.14 -0.51
N VAL A 449 -29.56 0.51 0.11
CA VAL A 449 -28.22 -0.03 0.35
C VAL A 449 -27.79 0.30 1.77
N GLU A 450 -27.23 -0.68 2.46
CA GLU A 450 -26.57 -0.47 3.75
C GLU A 450 -25.09 -0.14 3.54
N VAL A 451 -24.63 0.90 4.22
CA VAL A 451 -23.26 1.42 4.07
C VAL A 451 -22.56 1.30 5.41
N SER A 452 -21.37 0.71 5.45
CA SER A 452 -20.60 0.60 6.68
C SER A 452 -20.09 1.97 7.14
N PRO A 453 -20.25 2.34 8.42
CA PRO A 453 -19.77 3.63 8.95
C PRO A 453 -18.28 3.89 8.71
N THR A 454 -17.46 2.84 8.65
CA THR A 454 -16.01 2.93 8.46
C THR A 454 -15.61 3.19 7.00
N THR A 455 -16.45 2.77 6.04
CA THR A 455 -16.20 2.91 4.59
C THR A 455 -17.19 3.84 3.91
N ALA A 456 -18.10 4.47 4.67
CA ALA A 456 -19.24 5.25 4.17
C ALA A 456 -18.90 6.26 3.05
N THR A 457 -17.79 6.96 3.18
CA THR A 457 -17.36 7.95 2.17
C THR A 457 -17.00 7.28 0.84
N MET A 458 -16.35 6.13 0.89
CA MET A 458 -15.93 5.37 -0.30
C MET A 458 -17.13 4.70 -0.95
N ASP A 459 -17.96 4.04 -0.13
CA ASP A 459 -19.15 3.33 -0.60
C ASP A 459 -20.14 4.31 -1.23
N PHE A 460 -20.37 5.46 -0.62
CA PHE A 460 -21.24 6.50 -1.18
C PHE A 460 -20.69 7.08 -2.49
N SER A 461 -19.38 7.28 -2.59
CA SER A 461 -18.72 7.69 -3.84
C SER A 461 -18.94 6.66 -4.96
N THR A 462 -18.83 5.37 -4.63
CA THR A 462 -19.10 4.28 -5.58
C THR A 462 -20.57 4.27 -6.01
N ILE A 463 -21.51 4.41 -5.08
CA ILE A 463 -22.95 4.48 -5.39
C ILE A 463 -23.25 5.66 -6.31
N VAL A 464 -22.62 6.82 -6.08
CA VAL A 464 -22.77 7.99 -6.95
C VAL A 464 -22.27 7.69 -8.35
N ASN A 465 -21.10 7.12 -8.50
CA ASN A 465 -20.47 6.87 -9.80
C ASN A 465 -21.17 5.74 -10.58
N GLU A 466 -21.52 4.65 -9.90
CA GLU A 466 -22.00 3.43 -10.57
C GLU A 466 -23.53 3.38 -10.72
N VAL A 467 -24.27 4.15 -9.92
CA VAL A 467 -25.74 4.11 -9.97
C VAL A 467 -26.33 5.48 -10.26
N ILE A 468 -26.01 6.49 -9.43
CA ILE A 468 -26.70 7.78 -9.50
C ILE A 468 -26.37 8.53 -10.78
N GLN A 469 -25.10 8.51 -11.23
CA GLN A 469 -24.69 9.18 -12.46
C GLN A 469 -25.40 8.62 -13.70
N HIS A 470 -25.69 7.33 -13.76
CA HIS A 470 -26.44 6.74 -14.89
C HIS A 470 -27.86 7.29 -15.01
N PHE A 471 -28.54 7.51 -13.89
CA PHE A 471 -29.86 8.14 -13.90
C PHE A 471 -29.80 9.65 -14.14
N ALA A 472 -28.79 10.33 -13.55
CA ALA A 472 -28.61 11.77 -13.72
C ALA A 472 -28.22 12.18 -15.16
N ALA A 473 -27.58 11.26 -15.91
CA ALA A 473 -27.22 11.47 -17.32
C ALA A 473 -28.43 11.31 -18.27
N GLN A 474 -29.55 10.77 -17.82
CA GLN A 474 -30.72 10.49 -18.64
C GLN A 474 -31.68 11.70 -18.61
N THR A 475 -31.95 12.30 -19.77
CA THR A 475 -32.79 13.47 -19.87
C THR A 475 -34.23 13.17 -19.44
N GLY A 476 -34.78 13.96 -18.51
CA GLY A 476 -36.14 13.78 -17.98
C GLY A 476 -36.25 12.85 -16.77
N THR A 477 -35.13 12.44 -16.15
CA THR A 477 -35.12 11.63 -14.95
C THR A 477 -34.90 12.52 -13.72
N GLU A 478 -35.77 12.41 -12.72
CA GLU A 478 -35.63 13.07 -11.42
C GLU A 478 -35.06 12.03 -10.40
N VAL A 479 -33.92 12.38 -9.80
CA VAL A 479 -33.24 11.51 -8.81
C VAL A 479 -33.37 12.12 -7.43
N THR A 480 -34.03 11.40 -6.52
CA THR A 480 -34.10 11.77 -5.09
C THR A 480 -33.28 10.80 -4.27
N ILE A 481 -32.36 11.32 -3.44
CA ILE A 481 -31.52 10.53 -2.55
C ILE A 481 -31.91 10.87 -1.10
N THR A 482 -32.22 9.86 -0.31
CA THR A 482 -32.50 9.99 1.12
C THR A 482 -31.44 9.22 1.90
N VAL A 483 -30.83 9.86 2.89
CA VAL A 483 -29.84 9.24 3.77
C VAL A 483 -30.43 9.17 5.18
N GLU A 484 -30.54 7.96 5.73
CA GLU A 484 -30.98 7.70 7.10
C GLU A 484 -29.79 7.22 7.94
N ILE A 485 -29.61 7.79 9.13
CA ILE A 485 -28.55 7.43 10.06
C ILE A 485 -29.20 7.06 11.39
N ALA A 486 -29.06 5.80 11.80
CA ALA A 486 -29.48 5.30 13.10
C ALA A 486 -28.26 4.84 13.89
N THR A 487 -28.16 5.29 15.14
CA THR A 487 -27.06 4.91 16.04
C THR A 487 -27.63 4.57 17.42
N GLN A 488 -27.05 3.54 18.06
CA GLN A 488 -27.39 3.14 19.41
C GLN A 488 -26.10 2.99 20.23
N SER A 489 -26.09 3.52 21.45
CA SER A 489 -25.00 3.36 22.42
C SER A 489 -25.52 2.74 23.68
N ASN A 490 -24.81 1.76 24.23
CA ASN A 490 -25.16 1.12 25.49
C ASN A 490 -24.98 2.06 26.71
N ASP A 491 -24.07 3.03 26.61
CA ASP A 491 -23.73 3.97 27.68
C ASP A 491 -24.36 5.37 27.46
N GLY A 492 -25.19 5.50 26.40
CA GLY A 492 -25.78 6.78 26.00
C GLY A 492 -24.78 7.75 25.35
N PHE A 493 -25.26 8.94 25.03
CA PHE A 493 -24.45 10.03 24.43
C PHE A 493 -24.39 11.20 25.39
N ASP A 494 -23.19 11.71 25.69
CA ASP A 494 -23.03 12.87 26.55
C ASP A 494 -23.55 14.16 25.89
N THR A 495 -23.86 15.16 26.73
CA THR A 495 -24.47 16.43 26.30
C THR A 495 -23.59 17.25 25.34
N GLN A 496 -22.27 17.13 25.45
CA GLN A 496 -21.34 17.85 24.57
C GLN A 496 -21.33 17.19 23.17
N PHE A 497 -21.32 15.87 23.11
CA PHE A 497 -21.42 15.12 21.86
C PHE A 497 -22.76 15.39 21.15
N GLN A 498 -23.89 15.32 21.89
CA GLN A 498 -25.22 15.64 21.34
C GLN A 498 -25.28 17.04 20.73
N ARG A 499 -24.69 18.03 21.40
CA ARG A 499 -24.63 19.42 20.92
C ARG A 499 -23.84 19.50 19.62
N THR A 500 -22.65 18.91 19.59
CA THR A 500 -21.76 18.94 18.39
C THR A 500 -22.44 18.28 17.18
N VAL A 501 -23.09 17.13 17.39
CA VAL A 501 -23.79 16.44 16.29
C VAL A 501 -24.99 17.27 15.79
N LYS A 502 -25.78 17.87 16.70
CA LYS A 502 -26.92 18.73 16.31
C LYS A 502 -26.47 19.98 15.53
N GLU A 503 -25.39 20.62 15.96
CA GLU A 503 -24.80 21.77 15.25
C GLU A 503 -24.35 21.38 13.83
N ASN A 504 -23.67 20.23 13.68
CA ASN A 504 -23.25 19.72 12.38
C ASN A 504 -24.43 19.35 11.48
N CYS A 505 -25.48 18.69 12.03
CA CYS A 505 -26.70 18.40 11.31
C CYS A 505 -27.39 19.69 10.80
N GLY A 506 -27.38 20.76 11.61
CA GLY A 506 -27.89 22.08 11.21
C GLY A 506 -27.12 22.68 10.03
N VAL A 507 -25.79 22.63 10.07
CA VAL A 507 -24.91 23.11 8.99
C VAL A 507 -25.12 22.31 7.70
N LEU A 508 -25.31 20.99 7.81
CA LEU A 508 -25.52 20.07 6.70
C LEU A 508 -26.99 19.99 6.23
N LYS A 509 -27.87 20.82 6.82
CA LYS A 509 -29.29 20.95 6.44
C LYS A 509 -30.07 19.63 6.56
N PHE A 510 -29.84 18.84 7.60
CA PHE A 510 -30.70 17.70 7.91
C PHE A 510 -32.13 18.16 8.14
N ARG A 511 -33.10 17.44 7.55
CA ARG A 511 -34.52 17.75 7.73
C ARG A 511 -35.00 17.42 9.14
N HIS A 512 -34.43 16.39 9.75
CA HIS A 512 -34.71 15.94 11.11
C HIS A 512 -33.47 15.34 11.73
N ALA A 513 -33.18 15.69 13.01
CA ALA A 513 -32.12 15.10 13.82
C ALA A 513 -32.52 15.17 15.31
N SER A 514 -32.71 14.01 15.94
CA SER A 514 -33.08 13.93 17.37
C SER A 514 -32.24 12.87 18.08
N PHE A 515 -32.05 13.05 19.37
CA PHE A 515 -31.57 12.02 20.29
C PHE A 515 -32.74 11.64 21.20
N GLU A 516 -32.99 10.36 21.39
CA GLU A 516 -34.00 9.78 22.23
C GLU A 516 -33.39 9.04 23.42
#